data_db2ccee2176027f8470f6a6583fe5fbf
#
_entry.id   db2ccee2176027f8470f6a6583fe5fbf
#
_cell.length_a   1.000
_cell.length_b   1.000
_cell.length_c   1.000
_cell.angle_alpha   90.00
_cell.angle_beta   90.00
_cell.angle_gamma   90.00
#
_symmetry.space_group_name_H-M   'P 1'
#
loop_
_entity.id
_entity.type
_entity.pdbx_description
1 polymer ?
#
loop_
_entity_poly.entity_id
_entity_poly.type
_entity_poly.pdbx_seq_one_letter_code
_entity_poly.pdbx_strand_id
1 'polypeptide(L)'
;MLLNYFTTPLINIIYLQSKIQQAKVANNCLQEVYVVNKEEKGQLKDLSFKQLDLKGVSHRFRYQQETLHNIDLTINKGEKIALMGQSSSGKTTLAKILSGYYTKSSGHVILDKASIRQAELRQLVTYVPQQTMCLREQY
;
A
#
# COMPACT_ATOMS: atom_id res chain seq x y z
N MET A 1 57.23 12.25 -23.38
CA MET A 1 56.02 12.01 -24.21
C MET A 1 55.48 10.60 -24.11
N LEU A 2 56.25 9.52 -24.00
CA LEU A 2 55.79 8.15 -23.91
C LEU A 2 54.97 7.78 -22.65
N LEU A 3 55.28 8.40 -21.52
CA LEU A 3 54.56 8.14 -20.25
C LEU A 3 53.05 8.49 -20.30
N ASN A 4 52.67 9.52 -21.02
CA ASN A 4 51.29 9.95 -21.15
C ASN A 4 50.44 8.97 -21.96
N TYR A 5 51.05 8.22 -22.88
CA TYR A 5 50.36 7.19 -23.66
C TYR A 5 49.91 5.99 -22.83
N PHE A 6 50.57 5.70 -21.71
CA PHE A 6 50.23 4.61 -20.81
C PHE A 6 49.37 5.07 -19.63
N THR A 7 49.51 6.30 -19.15
CA THR A 7 48.76 6.79 -18.00
C THR A 7 47.30 7.06 -18.34
N THR A 8 47.00 7.57 -19.54
CA THR A 8 45.63 7.88 -19.96
C THR A 8 44.74 6.66 -20.02
N PRO A 9 45.09 5.52 -20.67
CA PRO A 9 44.27 4.33 -20.67
C PRO A 9 44.09 3.70 -19.27
N LEU A 10 45.12 3.78 -18.40
CA LEU A 10 44.98 3.29 -17.01
C LEU A 10 43.97 4.10 -16.21
N ILE A 11 43.99 5.41 -16.32
CA ILE A 11 43.00 6.27 -15.68
C ILE A 11 41.59 5.98 -16.21
N ASN A 12 41.46 5.78 -17.51
CA ASN A 12 40.17 5.44 -18.13
C ASN A 12 39.59 4.10 -17.63
N ILE A 13 40.44 3.11 -17.35
CA ILE A 13 40.00 1.83 -16.76
C ILE A 13 39.44 2.04 -15.35
N ILE A 14 40.09 2.85 -14.52
CA ILE A 14 39.63 3.20 -13.17
C ILE A 14 38.29 3.95 -13.23
N TYR A 15 38.17 4.89 -14.16
CA TYR A 15 36.90 5.61 -14.41
C TYR A 15 35.78 4.67 -14.86
N LEU A 16 36.08 3.72 -15.71
CA LEU A 16 35.11 2.73 -16.18
C LEU A 16 34.58 1.88 -15.03
N GLN A 17 35.45 1.44 -14.13
CA GLN A 17 35.04 0.69 -12.93
C GLN A 17 34.07 1.49 -12.05
N SER A 18 34.33 2.77 -11.83
CA SER A 18 33.43 3.66 -11.08
C SER A 18 32.08 3.81 -11.77
N LYS A 19 32.05 3.96 -13.09
CA LYS A 19 30.81 4.05 -13.88
C LYS A 19 29.99 2.78 -13.82
N ILE A 20 30.62 1.61 -13.84
CA ILE A 20 29.95 0.32 -13.71
C ILE A 20 29.30 0.16 -12.32
N GLN A 21 29.98 0.60 -11.26
CA GLN A 21 29.41 0.57 -9.92
C GLN A 21 28.20 1.49 -9.79
N GLN A 22 28.28 2.71 -10.31
CA GLN A 22 27.13 3.64 -10.34
C GLN A 22 25.94 3.06 -11.11
N ALA A 23 26.20 2.44 -12.26
CA ALA A 23 25.17 1.78 -13.05
C ALA A 23 24.51 0.60 -12.30
N LYS A 24 25.29 -0.20 -11.55
CA LYS A 24 24.74 -1.27 -10.70
C LYS A 24 23.83 -0.75 -9.60
N VAL A 25 24.25 0.32 -8.91
CA VAL A 25 23.42 0.94 -7.86
C VAL A 25 22.12 1.49 -8.45
N ALA A 26 22.19 2.20 -9.56
CA ALA A 26 21.00 2.70 -10.25
C ALA A 26 20.07 1.58 -10.70
N ASN A 27 20.62 0.48 -11.24
CA ASN A 27 19.82 -0.68 -11.64
C ASN A 27 19.16 -1.37 -10.45
N ASN A 28 19.85 -1.50 -9.31
CA ASN A 28 19.27 -2.07 -8.10
C ASN A 28 18.11 -1.22 -7.57
N CYS A 29 18.25 0.10 -7.54
CA CYS A 29 17.15 1.01 -7.17
C CYS A 29 15.95 0.86 -8.13
N LEU A 30 16.19 0.72 -9.42
CA LEU A 30 15.13 0.48 -10.40
C LEU A 30 14.46 -0.89 -10.19
N GLN A 31 15.24 -1.93 -9.91
CA GLN A 31 14.69 -3.26 -9.63
C GLN A 31 13.80 -3.26 -8.38
N GLU A 32 14.16 -2.55 -7.33
CA GLU A 32 13.30 -2.40 -6.14
C GLU A 32 11.94 -1.80 -6.48
N VAL A 33 11.89 -0.85 -7.42
CA VAL A 33 10.63 -0.26 -7.91
C VAL A 33 9.85 -1.22 -8.80
N TYR A 34 10.54 -2.00 -9.65
CA TYR A 34 9.88 -2.97 -10.55
C TYR A 34 9.40 -4.24 -9.84
N VAL A 35 10.03 -4.61 -8.71
CA VAL A 35 9.64 -5.77 -7.88
C VAL A 35 8.43 -5.45 -6.99
N VAL A 36 7.99 -4.18 -6.91
CA VAL A 36 6.70 -3.89 -6.28
C VAL A 36 5.63 -4.72 -6.98
N ASN A 37 5.13 -5.72 -6.28
CA ASN A 37 4.10 -6.61 -6.78
C ASN A 37 2.95 -5.78 -7.36
N LYS A 38 2.66 -5.99 -8.65
CA LYS A 38 1.49 -5.40 -9.28
C LYS A 38 0.28 -5.73 -8.43
N GLU A 39 -0.47 -4.72 -8.03
CA GLU A 39 -1.72 -4.94 -7.29
C GLU A 39 -2.61 -5.88 -8.10
N GLU A 40 -3.01 -6.98 -7.47
CA GLU A 40 -3.97 -7.89 -8.07
C GLU A 40 -5.30 -7.15 -8.26
N LYS A 41 -5.84 -7.21 -9.46
CA LYS A 41 -7.21 -6.71 -9.71
C LYS A 41 -8.18 -7.63 -8.99
N GLY A 42 -9.05 -7.07 -8.14
CA GLY A 42 -10.16 -7.82 -7.56
C GLY A 42 -11.08 -8.34 -8.67
N GLN A 43 -11.64 -9.51 -8.48
CA GLN A 43 -12.55 -10.17 -9.44
C GLN A 43 -13.92 -10.43 -8.81
N LEU A 44 -14.47 -9.44 -8.10
CA LEU A 44 -15.86 -9.54 -7.65
C LEU A 44 -16.80 -9.47 -8.84
N LYS A 45 -17.56 -10.55 -9.07
CA LYS A 45 -18.60 -10.61 -10.10
C LYS A 45 -19.88 -9.90 -9.68
N ASP A 46 -20.12 -9.77 -8.39
CA ASP A 46 -21.30 -9.13 -7.81
C ASP A 46 -20.88 -8.14 -6.72
N LEU A 47 -21.30 -6.88 -6.84
CA LEU A 47 -21.00 -5.80 -5.91
C LEU A 47 -22.03 -5.70 -4.76
N SER A 48 -23.00 -6.62 -4.71
CA SER A 48 -23.97 -6.64 -3.62
C SER A 48 -23.44 -7.47 -2.44
N PHE A 49 -23.53 -6.94 -1.23
CA PHE A 49 -23.22 -7.68 -0.01
C PHE A 49 -24.37 -7.55 0.99
N LYS A 50 -24.49 -8.51 1.90
CA LYS A 50 -25.44 -8.47 3.01
C LYS A 50 -24.77 -8.05 4.30
N GLN A 51 -23.56 -8.56 4.55
CA GLN A 51 -22.83 -8.37 5.79
C GLN A 51 -21.33 -8.34 5.55
N LEU A 52 -20.64 -7.43 6.21
CA LEU A 52 -19.19 -7.34 6.26
C LEU A 52 -18.74 -7.46 7.71
N ASP A 53 -17.94 -8.48 8.02
CA ASP A 53 -17.41 -8.76 9.34
C ASP A 53 -15.91 -8.55 9.39
N LEU A 54 -15.44 -7.81 10.39
CA LEU A 54 -14.05 -7.80 10.83
C LEU A 54 -13.95 -8.68 12.07
N LYS A 55 -12.98 -9.59 12.08
CA LYS A 55 -12.70 -10.47 13.22
C LYS A 55 -11.23 -10.40 13.62
N GLY A 56 -10.97 -9.90 14.82
CA GLY A 56 -9.64 -9.81 15.38
C GLY A 56 -8.68 -8.93 14.57
N VAL A 57 -9.18 -7.91 13.88
CA VAL A 57 -8.36 -7.10 12.97
C VAL A 57 -7.43 -6.21 13.77
N SER A 58 -6.13 -6.41 13.56
CA SER A 58 -5.08 -5.53 14.10
C SER A 58 -4.25 -4.93 12.98
N HIS A 59 -3.70 -3.75 13.22
CA HIS A 59 -2.82 -3.07 12.27
C HIS A 59 -1.67 -2.36 12.96
N ARG A 60 -0.47 -2.55 12.39
CA ARG A 60 0.78 -1.92 12.83
C ARG A 60 1.49 -1.31 11.63
N PHE A 61 1.91 -0.08 11.73
CA PHE A 61 2.88 0.50 10.81
C PHE A 61 4.29 -0.03 11.09
N ARG A 62 5.10 -0.16 10.06
CA ARG A 62 6.39 -0.90 10.03
C ARG A 62 7.31 -0.72 11.24
N TYR A 63 7.29 0.44 11.91
CA TYR A 63 8.18 0.76 13.05
C TYR A 63 7.44 1.43 14.21
N GLN A 64 6.11 1.31 14.29
CA GLN A 64 5.29 1.96 15.31
C GLN A 64 4.56 0.92 16.15
N GLN A 65 4.03 1.37 17.30
CA GLN A 65 3.11 0.58 18.10
C GLN A 65 1.86 0.24 17.28
N GLU A 66 1.17 -0.82 17.66
CA GLU A 66 -0.09 -1.18 17.03
C GLU A 66 -1.10 -0.05 17.14
N THR A 67 -1.60 0.38 16.00
CA THR A 67 -2.61 1.44 15.90
C THR A 67 -4.02 0.90 16.10
N LEU A 68 -4.25 -0.37 15.74
CA LEU A 68 -5.51 -1.08 15.94
C LEU A 68 -5.22 -2.42 16.61
N HIS A 69 -5.95 -2.73 17.66
CA HIS A 69 -5.83 -3.95 18.43
C HIS A 69 -7.13 -4.74 18.41
N ASN A 70 -7.09 -5.93 17.85
CA ASN A 70 -8.14 -6.93 17.92
C ASN A 70 -9.56 -6.37 17.73
N ILE A 71 -9.77 -5.67 16.60
CA ILE A 71 -11.04 -5.01 16.31
C ILE A 71 -12.02 -6.03 15.75
N ASP A 72 -13.16 -6.14 16.39
CA ASP A 72 -14.33 -6.88 15.92
C ASP A 72 -15.43 -5.88 15.57
N LEU A 73 -15.94 -5.97 14.34
CA LEU A 73 -16.98 -5.07 13.84
C LEU A 73 -17.81 -5.79 12.78
N THR A 74 -19.11 -5.73 12.93
CA THR A 74 -20.08 -6.24 11.94
C THR A 74 -20.82 -5.06 11.32
N ILE A 75 -20.89 -5.03 10.00
CA ILE A 75 -21.59 -4.01 9.22
C ILE A 75 -22.63 -4.69 8.34
N ASN A 76 -23.89 -4.36 8.53
CA ASN A 76 -24.98 -4.90 7.73
C ASN A 76 -25.34 -3.95 6.58
N LYS A 77 -25.88 -4.51 5.50
CA LYS A 77 -26.34 -3.72 4.35
C LYS A 77 -27.34 -2.64 4.78
N GLY A 78 -27.09 -1.40 4.38
CA GLY A 78 -27.95 -0.25 4.70
C GLY A 78 -27.72 0.36 6.08
N GLU A 79 -26.84 -0.22 6.90
CA GLU A 79 -26.50 0.29 8.21
C GLU A 79 -25.64 1.56 8.10
N LYS A 80 -25.87 2.52 9.01
CA LYS A 80 -25.07 3.74 9.16
C LYS A 80 -24.30 3.66 10.47
N ILE A 81 -22.97 3.63 10.37
CA ILE A 81 -22.07 3.48 11.52
C ILE A 81 -21.30 4.77 11.74
N ALA A 82 -21.28 5.28 12.97
CA ALA A 82 -20.47 6.42 13.38
C ALA A 82 -19.27 5.93 14.21
N LEU A 83 -18.05 6.25 13.76
CA LEU A 83 -16.82 5.99 14.49
C LEU A 83 -16.48 7.19 15.37
N MET A 84 -16.64 7.06 16.68
CA MET A 84 -16.32 8.10 17.66
C MET A 84 -15.04 7.76 18.42
N GLY A 85 -14.33 8.78 18.88
CA GLY A 85 -13.11 8.63 19.67
C GLY A 85 -12.15 9.80 19.53
N GLN A 86 -11.15 9.83 20.40
CA GLN A 86 -10.12 10.87 20.42
C GLN A 86 -9.33 10.93 19.10
N SER A 87 -8.63 12.05 18.87
CA SER A 87 -7.66 12.11 17.76
C SER A 87 -6.61 11.01 17.91
N SER A 88 -6.14 10.47 16.81
CA SER A 88 -5.16 9.37 16.76
C SER A 88 -5.64 8.01 17.31
N SER A 89 -6.92 7.83 17.62
CA SER A 89 -7.48 6.54 18.08
C SER A 89 -7.62 5.47 16.99
N GLY A 90 -7.08 5.68 15.79
CA GLY A 90 -7.10 4.68 14.72
C GLY A 90 -8.32 4.72 13.79
N LYS A 91 -9.29 5.65 13.96
CA LYS A 91 -10.51 5.73 13.11
C LYS A 91 -10.22 5.78 11.62
N THR A 92 -9.32 6.67 11.22
CA THR A 92 -8.89 6.80 9.81
C THR A 92 -8.17 5.56 9.31
N THR A 93 -7.38 4.91 10.16
CA THR A 93 -6.69 3.65 9.85
C THR A 93 -7.70 2.53 9.62
N LEU A 94 -8.72 2.42 10.47
CA LEU A 94 -9.79 1.45 10.32
C LEU A 94 -10.58 1.69 9.01
N ALA A 95 -10.96 2.94 8.72
CA ALA A 95 -11.64 3.30 7.47
C ALA A 95 -10.79 2.94 6.23
N LYS A 96 -9.48 3.16 6.28
CA LYS A 96 -8.55 2.80 5.19
C LYS A 96 -8.35 1.29 5.04
N ILE A 97 -8.44 0.52 6.12
CA ILE A 97 -8.43 -0.96 6.05
C ILE A 97 -9.72 -1.47 5.43
N LEU A 98 -10.88 -0.96 5.87
CA LEU A 98 -12.18 -1.30 5.33
C LEU A 98 -12.31 -0.99 3.83
N SER A 99 -11.67 0.10 3.38
CA SER A 99 -11.63 0.46 1.95
C SER A 99 -10.49 -0.20 1.17
N GLY A 100 -9.73 -1.12 1.81
CA GLY A 100 -8.65 -1.84 1.16
C GLY A 100 -7.39 -1.03 0.85
N TYR A 101 -7.26 0.22 1.34
CA TYR A 101 -6.03 1.01 1.17
C TYR A 101 -4.89 0.53 2.05
N TYR A 102 -5.19 0.05 3.27
CA TYR A 102 -4.19 -0.51 4.17
C TYR A 102 -4.40 -2.01 4.36
N THR A 103 -3.28 -2.74 4.37
CA THR A 103 -3.28 -4.17 4.66
C THR A 103 -3.34 -4.37 6.17
N LYS A 104 -4.25 -5.22 6.65
CA LYS A 104 -4.26 -5.65 8.04
C LYS A 104 -3.00 -6.44 8.39
N SER A 105 -2.49 -6.31 9.62
CA SER A 105 -1.37 -7.11 10.13
C SER A 105 -1.83 -8.49 10.58
N SER A 106 -3.01 -8.58 11.18
CA SER A 106 -3.64 -9.84 11.60
C SER A 106 -5.16 -9.75 11.53
N GLY A 107 -5.85 -10.86 11.78
CA GLY A 107 -7.31 -10.95 11.74
C GLY A 107 -7.88 -11.25 10.36
N HIS A 108 -9.19 -11.24 10.24
CA HIS A 108 -9.90 -11.60 9.02
C HIS A 108 -10.95 -10.54 8.67
N VAL A 109 -11.11 -10.29 7.37
CA VAL A 109 -12.24 -9.54 6.82
C VAL A 109 -13.08 -10.51 6.01
N ILE A 110 -14.35 -10.62 6.35
CA ILE A 110 -15.28 -11.63 5.84
C ILE A 110 -16.46 -10.90 5.22
N LEU A 111 -16.78 -11.23 3.98
CA LEU A 111 -17.95 -10.73 3.26
C LEU A 111 -18.92 -11.90 3.03
N ASP A 112 -20.14 -11.79 3.53
CA ASP A 112 -21.19 -12.82 3.35
C ASP A 112 -20.70 -14.25 3.65
N LYS A 113 -19.91 -14.41 4.74
CA LYS A 113 -19.28 -15.67 5.19
C LYS A 113 -18.06 -16.14 4.39
N ALA A 114 -17.65 -15.41 3.35
CA ALA A 114 -16.42 -15.67 2.59
C ALA A 114 -15.30 -14.70 2.96
N SER A 115 -14.06 -15.18 3.06
CA SER A 115 -12.91 -14.30 3.27
C SER A 115 -12.70 -13.47 2.03
N ILE A 116 -12.62 -12.14 2.19
CA ILE A 116 -12.42 -11.20 1.10
C ILE A 116 -10.97 -10.70 1.06
N ARG A 117 -10.42 -10.56 -0.15
CA ARG A 117 -9.10 -10.00 -0.38
C ARG A 117 -9.14 -8.47 -0.42
N GLN A 118 -8.00 -7.84 -0.14
CA GLN A 118 -7.87 -6.38 -0.14
C GLN A 118 -8.25 -5.74 -1.49
N ALA A 119 -7.89 -6.36 -2.59
CA ALA A 119 -8.22 -5.89 -3.93
C ALA A 119 -9.73 -5.88 -4.22
N GLU A 120 -10.44 -6.81 -3.63
CA GLU A 120 -11.91 -6.93 -3.73
C GLU A 120 -12.62 -5.90 -2.85
N LEU A 121 -12.07 -5.59 -1.66
CA LEU A 121 -12.56 -4.50 -0.81
C LEU A 121 -12.50 -3.15 -1.51
N ARG A 122 -11.44 -2.87 -2.29
CA ARG A 122 -11.33 -1.63 -3.07
C ARG A 122 -12.39 -1.48 -4.15
N GLN A 123 -12.91 -2.57 -4.67
CA GLN A 123 -14.01 -2.52 -5.64
C GLN A 123 -15.35 -2.27 -4.97
N LEU A 124 -15.50 -2.75 -3.72
CA LEU A 124 -16.76 -2.70 -2.98
C LEU A 124 -16.92 -1.38 -2.22
N VAL A 125 -15.84 -0.83 -1.66
CA VAL A 125 -15.88 0.29 -0.71
C VAL A 125 -15.24 1.53 -1.29
N THR A 126 -16.00 2.62 -1.34
CA THR A 126 -15.48 3.95 -1.73
C THR A 126 -15.10 4.73 -0.48
N TYR A 127 -13.85 5.19 -0.42
CA TYR A 127 -13.35 6.04 0.65
C TYR A 127 -13.37 7.51 0.22
N VAL A 128 -14.08 8.34 0.96
CA VAL A 128 -14.10 9.79 0.77
C VAL A 128 -13.25 10.45 1.86
N PRO A 129 -12.07 11.01 1.53
CA PRO A 129 -11.21 11.65 2.51
C PRO A 129 -11.79 12.99 2.98
N GLN A 130 -11.36 13.45 4.16
CA GLN A 130 -11.77 14.73 4.74
C GLN A 130 -11.33 15.93 3.89
N GLN A 131 -10.18 15.81 3.21
CA GLN A 131 -9.72 16.79 2.22
C GLN A 131 -9.81 16.16 0.84
N THR A 132 -10.82 16.51 0.07
CA THR A 132 -10.94 16.11 -1.33
C THR A 132 -10.15 17.08 -2.20
N MET A 133 -9.14 16.57 -2.93
CA MET A 133 -8.54 17.32 -4.03
C MET A 133 -9.51 17.22 -5.23
N CYS A 134 -10.25 18.28 -5.51
CA CYS A 134 -10.92 18.42 -6.78
C CYS A 134 -9.84 18.63 -7.86
N LEU A 135 -9.59 17.65 -8.69
CA LEU A 135 -8.85 17.87 -9.95
C LEU A 135 -9.73 18.75 -10.82
N ARG A 136 -9.36 20.02 -10.93
CA ARG A 136 -9.97 20.93 -11.91
C ARG A 136 -9.39 20.49 -13.26
N GLU A 137 -10.19 19.84 -14.08
CA GLU A 137 -9.83 19.66 -15.49
C GLU A 137 -9.68 21.05 -16.11
N GLN A 138 -8.46 21.41 -16.46
CA GLN A 138 -8.21 22.53 -17.36
C GLN A 138 -8.39 22.00 -18.79
N TYR A 139 -9.47 22.39 -19.41
CA TYR A 139 -9.66 22.31 -20.86
C TYR A 139 -8.80 23.38 -21.55
#